data_1bb1338fd8765cfa6fc4ccf15f674f04
#
_entry.id   1bb1338fd8765cfa6fc4ccf15f674f04
#
_cell.length_a   1.000
_cell.length_b   1.000
_cell.length_c   1.000
_cell.angle_alpha   90.00
_cell.angle_beta   90.00
_cell.angle_gamma   90.00
#
_symmetry.space_group_name_H-M   'P 1'
#
loop_
_entity.id
_entity.type
_entity.pdbx_description
1 polymer ?
#
loop_
_entity_poly.entity_id
_entity_poly.type
_entity_poly.pdbx_seq_one_letter_code
_entity_poly.pdbx_strand_id
1 'polypeptide(L)'
;MIPQPVLTQWRLDHPWPTDEQVEQDLLLSQLAILLASHPLLGEHLVWRGGTCLHKLHLPAARRYSEDLDYVLVGRPGPTGWLVDAIREAVADSPLREMSRQVGRDSTKVLLGGDATSTVPLRVKIEVNTDEVPAVLGLVRITHLVDTRWWSGRAEIPTFHPAELVGTKFRALAQRRKGRDLWDMWLARTALGIADDDLARAGSHYLRACAVSPALFRQRLAANVADPQFRGDLDLLVAGGLDDYDVDRAATELILWSDKHLDPLFDASRSPTAIERERKRWARTGWAPGNVRCPHHELTAEGAVRCPRWYEPGGHCPYHPPA
;
A
#
# COMPACT_ATOMS: atom_id res chain seq x y z
N MET A 1 1.23 -7.14 -27.86
CA MET A 1 -0.24 -7.08 -27.65
C MET A 1 -0.72 -8.40 -27.07
N ILE A 2 -1.64 -8.38 -26.14
CA ILE A 2 -2.25 -9.57 -25.54
C ILE A 2 -3.33 -10.10 -26.48
N PRO A 3 -3.35 -11.39 -26.83
CA PRO A 3 -4.37 -11.93 -27.73
C PRO A 3 -5.78 -11.82 -27.13
N GLN A 4 -6.77 -11.42 -27.96
CA GLN A 4 -8.16 -11.25 -27.54
C GLN A 4 -8.77 -12.46 -26.79
N PRO A 5 -8.50 -13.73 -27.18
CA PRO A 5 -9.00 -14.86 -26.42
C PRO A 5 -8.48 -14.94 -24.98
N VAL A 6 -7.27 -14.42 -24.72
CA VAL A 6 -6.69 -14.34 -23.37
C VAL A 6 -7.43 -13.32 -22.54
N LEU A 7 -7.71 -12.12 -23.10
CA LEU A 7 -8.49 -11.08 -22.42
C LEU A 7 -9.92 -11.55 -22.14
N THR A 8 -10.55 -12.25 -23.07
CA THR A 8 -11.89 -12.84 -22.87
C THR A 8 -11.88 -13.82 -21.68
N GLN A 9 -10.85 -14.68 -21.60
CA GLN A 9 -10.73 -15.61 -20.48
C GLN A 9 -10.44 -14.87 -19.16
N TRP A 10 -9.54 -13.88 -19.16
CA TRP A 10 -9.20 -13.09 -17.97
C TRP A 10 -10.40 -12.33 -17.42
N ARG A 11 -11.29 -11.85 -18.30
CA ARG A 11 -12.51 -11.14 -17.93
C ARG A 11 -13.49 -11.99 -17.12
N LEU A 12 -13.46 -13.30 -17.19
CA LEU A 12 -14.36 -14.15 -16.40
C LEU A 12 -14.18 -13.94 -14.91
N ASP A 13 -12.92 -13.77 -14.47
CA ASP A 13 -12.58 -13.52 -13.06
C ASP A 13 -12.36 -12.02 -12.74
N HIS A 14 -12.20 -11.20 -13.79
CA HIS A 14 -11.91 -9.78 -13.69
C HIS A 14 -12.87 -8.98 -14.60
N PRO A 15 -14.16 -8.90 -14.24
CA PRO A 15 -15.21 -8.41 -15.13
C PRO A 15 -15.25 -6.88 -15.23
N TRP A 16 -14.11 -6.27 -15.55
CA TRP A 16 -14.02 -4.81 -15.67
C TRP A 16 -14.85 -4.29 -16.85
N PRO A 17 -15.38 -3.04 -16.74
CA PRO A 17 -16.28 -2.46 -17.74
C PRO A 17 -15.72 -2.40 -19.15
N THR A 18 -14.42 -2.12 -19.31
CA THR A 18 -13.81 -1.97 -20.65
C THR A 18 -12.71 -2.99 -20.92
N ASP A 19 -12.40 -3.22 -22.21
CA ASP A 19 -11.31 -4.11 -22.64
C ASP A 19 -9.96 -3.58 -22.17
N GLU A 20 -9.77 -2.26 -22.19
CA GLU A 20 -8.56 -1.61 -21.71
C GLU A 20 -8.32 -1.89 -20.24
N GLN A 21 -9.37 -1.85 -19.41
CA GLN A 21 -9.26 -2.15 -17.98
C GLN A 21 -8.90 -3.62 -17.74
N VAL A 22 -9.46 -4.55 -18.54
CA VAL A 22 -9.14 -5.98 -18.47
C VAL A 22 -7.69 -6.23 -18.88
N GLU A 23 -7.23 -5.61 -19.95
CA GLU A 23 -5.85 -5.73 -20.43
C GLU A 23 -4.87 -5.13 -19.42
N GLN A 24 -5.16 -3.93 -18.91
CA GLN A 24 -4.33 -3.28 -17.90
C GLN A 24 -4.28 -4.09 -16.60
N ASP A 25 -5.38 -4.70 -16.18
CA ASP A 25 -5.44 -5.53 -14.99
C ASP A 25 -4.54 -6.77 -15.08
N LEU A 26 -4.51 -7.43 -16.23
CA LEU A 26 -3.58 -8.55 -16.52
C LEU A 26 -2.13 -8.08 -16.49
N LEU A 27 -1.84 -6.93 -17.10
CA LEU A 27 -0.49 -6.33 -17.09
C LEU A 27 -0.03 -5.92 -15.67
N LEU A 28 -0.93 -5.37 -14.85
CA LEU A 28 -0.62 -5.08 -13.44
C LEU A 28 -0.23 -6.35 -12.68
N SER A 29 -0.91 -7.46 -12.92
CA SER A 29 -0.57 -8.76 -12.30
C SER A 29 0.79 -9.29 -12.80
N GLN A 30 1.07 -9.19 -14.10
CA GLN A 30 2.38 -9.53 -14.66
C GLN A 30 3.49 -8.67 -14.04
N LEU A 31 3.33 -7.35 -14.04
CA LEU A 31 4.32 -6.43 -13.51
C LEU A 31 4.59 -6.67 -12.02
N ALA A 32 3.57 -6.93 -11.22
CA ALA A 32 3.74 -7.23 -9.80
C ALA A 32 4.63 -8.46 -9.59
N ILE A 33 4.44 -9.51 -10.40
CA ILE A 33 5.27 -10.73 -10.36
C ILE A 33 6.71 -10.42 -10.83
N LEU A 34 6.88 -9.69 -11.94
CA LEU A 34 8.19 -9.33 -12.47
C LEU A 34 9.00 -8.50 -11.47
N LEU A 35 8.38 -7.50 -10.85
CA LEU A 35 9.04 -6.67 -9.82
C LEU A 35 9.42 -7.49 -8.59
N ALA A 36 8.54 -8.37 -8.11
CA ALA A 36 8.83 -9.22 -6.96
C ALA A 36 9.88 -10.31 -7.25
N SER A 37 10.02 -10.73 -8.52
CA SER A 37 11.01 -11.72 -8.94
C SER A 37 12.40 -11.13 -9.16
N HIS A 38 12.51 -9.80 -9.30
CA HIS A 38 13.82 -9.15 -9.45
C HIS A 38 14.56 -9.13 -8.11
N PRO A 39 15.84 -9.55 -8.04
CA PRO A 39 16.56 -9.74 -6.78
C PRO A 39 16.50 -8.52 -5.84
N LEU A 40 16.84 -7.33 -6.35
CA LEU A 40 16.83 -6.11 -5.53
C LEU A 40 15.41 -5.62 -5.22
N LEU A 41 14.49 -5.67 -6.18
CA LEU A 41 13.15 -5.14 -5.96
C LEU A 41 12.33 -6.07 -5.06
N GLY A 42 12.43 -7.38 -5.22
CA GLY A 42 11.74 -8.37 -4.37
C GLY A 42 12.21 -8.37 -2.92
N GLU A 43 13.42 -7.84 -2.64
CA GLU A 43 13.94 -7.65 -1.29
C GLU A 43 13.47 -6.32 -0.67
N HIS A 44 13.41 -5.25 -1.47
CA HIS A 44 13.25 -3.89 -0.95
C HIS A 44 11.89 -3.25 -1.23
N LEU A 45 11.07 -3.78 -2.15
CA LEU A 45 9.74 -3.25 -2.43
C LEU A 45 8.67 -4.04 -1.68
N VAL A 46 7.85 -3.32 -0.93
CA VAL A 46 6.66 -3.86 -0.26
C VAL A 46 5.43 -3.31 -0.96
N TRP A 47 4.63 -4.19 -1.56
CA TRP A 47 3.43 -3.80 -2.28
C TRP A 47 2.32 -3.40 -1.33
N ARG A 48 1.62 -2.30 -1.65
CA ARG A 48 0.49 -1.78 -0.88
C ARG A 48 -0.58 -1.17 -1.80
N GLY A 49 -1.53 -0.45 -1.22
CA GLY A 49 -2.54 0.29 -1.96
C GLY A 49 -3.78 -0.54 -2.30
N GLY A 50 -4.66 0.05 -3.10
CA GLY A 50 -5.91 -0.59 -3.50
C GLY A 50 -5.70 -1.80 -4.38
N THR A 51 -4.80 -1.71 -5.36
CA THR A 51 -4.48 -2.81 -6.28
C THR A 51 -3.96 -4.04 -5.52
N CYS A 52 -3.03 -3.83 -4.58
CA CYS A 52 -2.52 -4.87 -3.71
C CYS A 52 -3.62 -5.54 -2.88
N LEU A 53 -4.49 -4.74 -2.24
CA LEU A 53 -5.61 -5.25 -1.45
C LEU A 53 -6.52 -6.16 -2.28
N HIS A 54 -6.88 -5.73 -3.50
CA HIS A 54 -7.79 -6.46 -4.36
C HIS A 54 -7.16 -7.69 -5.03
N LYS A 55 -5.86 -7.68 -5.31
CA LYS A 55 -5.18 -8.77 -6.00
C LYS A 55 -4.60 -9.84 -5.06
N LEU A 56 -4.18 -9.46 -3.86
CA LEU A 56 -3.51 -10.39 -2.95
C LEU A 56 -4.36 -10.83 -1.76
N HIS A 57 -5.25 -9.98 -1.28
CA HIS A 57 -5.92 -10.24 0.01
C HIS A 57 -7.40 -10.57 -0.13
N LEU A 58 -8.10 -9.94 -1.06
CA LEU A 58 -9.53 -10.21 -1.26
C LEU A 58 -9.75 -11.47 -2.09
N PRO A 59 -10.79 -12.26 -1.78
CA PRO A 59 -11.05 -13.54 -2.47
C PRO A 59 -11.45 -13.37 -3.94
N ALA A 60 -11.91 -12.18 -4.32
CA ALA A 60 -12.24 -11.83 -5.70
C ALA A 60 -12.02 -10.34 -5.93
N ALA A 61 -11.68 -9.98 -7.16
CA ALA A 61 -11.60 -8.60 -7.57
C ALA A 61 -13.00 -7.97 -7.59
N ARG A 62 -13.20 -6.91 -6.81
CA ARG A 62 -14.49 -6.23 -6.65
C ARG A 62 -14.53 -4.85 -7.27
N ARG A 63 -13.38 -4.22 -7.42
CA ARG A 63 -13.23 -2.98 -8.17
C ARG A 63 -11.92 -2.94 -8.93
N TYR A 64 -11.96 -2.23 -10.04
CA TYR A 64 -10.79 -1.91 -10.84
C TYR A 64 -9.83 -0.98 -10.08
N SER A 65 -8.54 -1.19 -10.27
CA SER A 65 -7.47 -0.36 -9.72
C SER A 65 -6.27 -0.39 -10.67
N GLU A 66 -5.63 0.75 -10.91
CA GLU A 66 -4.74 0.99 -12.07
C GLU A 66 -3.28 1.27 -11.71
N ASP A 67 -2.96 1.43 -10.41
CA ASP A 67 -1.64 1.81 -9.95
C ASP A 67 -0.96 0.67 -9.19
N LEU A 68 0.37 0.61 -9.27
CA LEU A 68 1.22 -0.23 -8.43
C LEU A 68 1.92 0.65 -7.39
N ASP A 69 1.40 0.62 -6.16
CA ASP A 69 1.92 1.42 -5.04
C ASP A 69 2.85 0.57 -4.16
N TYR A 70 4.09 1.03 -3.97
CA TYR A 70 5.08 0.36 -3.15
C TYR A 70 5.63 1.26 -2.05
N VAL A 71 6.21 0.63 -1.03
CA VAL A 71 7.09 1.27 -0.05
C VAL A 71 8.48 0.68 -0.22
N LEU A 72 9.50 1.54 -0.22
CA LEU A 72 10.89 1.13 -0.17
C LEU A 72 11.28 0.84 1.27
N VAL A 73 11.83 -0.35 1.53
CA VAL A 73 12.27 -0.78 2.85
C VAL A 73 13.75 -1.20 2.84
N GLY A 74 14.43 -1.02 3.98
CA GLY A 74 15.76 -1.61 4.22
C GLY A 74 16.93 -1.05 3.40
N ARG A 75 16.73 -0.06 2.51
CA ARG A 75 17.81 0.51 1.69
C ARG A 75 17.75 2.03 1.70
N PRO A 76 18.30 2.68 2.73
CA PRO A 76 18.40 4.12 2.79
C PRO A 76 19.43 4.64 1.78
N GLY A 77 19.22 5.86 1.29
CA GLY A 77 20.17 6.53 0.39
C GLY A 77 19.59 6.86 -0.98
N PRO A 78 20.44 7.25 -1.94
CA PRO A 78 20.00 7.67 -3.26
C PRO A 78 19.20 6.57 -3.98
N THR A 79 18.04 6.91 -4.55
CA THR A 79 17.11 5.98 -5.20
C THR A 79 17.37 5.81 -6.71
N GLY A 80 18.52 6.27 -7.23
CA GLY A 80 18.85 6.18 -8.66
C GLY A 80 18.81 4.74 -9.21
N TRP A 81 19.27 3.79 -8.43
CA TRP A 81 19.25 2.35 -8.76
C TRP A 81 17.83 1.80 -8.97
N LEU A 82 16.84 2.37 -8.29
CA LEU A 82 15.45 1.89 -8.31
C LEU A 82 14.84 1.94 -9.72
N VAL A 83 15.09 3.02 -10.44
CA VAL A 83 14.57 3.20 -11.81
C VAL A 83 15.24 2.22 -12.77
N ASP A 84 16.53 1.97 -12.60
CA ASP A 84 17.27 1.02 -13.43
C ASP A 84 16.84 -0.42 -13.16
N ALA A 85 16.67 -0.79 -11.88
CA ALA A 85 16.14 -2.10 -11.49
C ALA A 85 14.69 -2.32 -11.97
N ILE A 86 13.82 -1.29 -11.91
CA ILE A 86 12.47 -1.38 -12.49
C ILE A 86 12.56 -1.60 -14.00
N ARG A 87 13.40 -0.85 -14.70
CA ARG A 87 13.60 -1.02 -16.16
C ARG A 87 14.04 -2.43 -16.51
N GLU A 88 14.99 -2.97 -15.76
CA GLU A 88 15.47 -4.34 -15.93
C GLU A 88 14.38 -5.36 -15.67
N ALA A 89 13.65 -5.23 -14.57
CA ALA A 89 12.56 -6.15 -14.20
C ALA A 89 11.44 -6.21 -15.24
N VAL A 90 11.12 -5.09 -15.90
CA VAL A 90 10.01 -5.00 -16.86
C VAL A 90 10.44 -5.13 -18.32
N ALA A 91 11.71 -5.47 -18.60
CA ALA A 91 12.27 -5.50 -19.96
C ALA A 91 11.51 -6.44 -20.91
N ASP A 92 10.97 -7.54 -20.39
CA ASP A 92 10.19 -8.52 -21.14
C ASP A 92 8.68 -8.22 -21.17
N SER A 93 8.23 -7.13 -20.54
CA SER A 93 6.82 -6.73 -20.62
C SER A 93 6.51 -6.01 -21.94
N PRO A 94 5.24 -5.97 -22.37
CA PRO A 94 4.85 -5.18 -23.55
C PRO A 94 4.90 -3.67 -23.32
N LEU A 95 5.04 -3.20 -22.07
CA LEU A 95 5.12 -1.79 -21.71
C LEU A 95 6.58 -1.30 -21.81
N ARG A 96 6.99 -0.83 -22.99
CA ARG A 96 8.39 -0.51 -23.31
C ARG A 96 8.75 0.97 -23.15
N GLU A 97 7.74 1.84 -23.19
CA GLU A 97 7.97 3.26 -22.95
C GLU A 97 8.08 3.50 -21.45
N MET A 98 9.09 4.25 -21.03
CA MET A 98 9.30 4.57 -19.63
C MET A 98 9.60 6.06 -19.44
N SER A 99 8.80 6.71 -18.61
CA SER A 99 9.12 8.02 -18.08
C SER A 99 9.19 7.97 -16.54
N ARG A 100 9.94 8.91 -15.96
CA ARG A 100 10.16 8.93 -14.51
C ARG A 100 10.02 10.31 -13.93
N GLN A 101 9.55 10.36 -12.69
CA GLN A 101 9.58 11.54 -11.84
C GLN A 101 10.14 11.15 -10.47
N VAL A 102 11.31 11.66 -10.12
CA VAL A 102 11.92 11.45 -8.82
C VAL A 102 11.60 12.65 -7.95
N GLY A 103 10.83 12.43 -6.90
CA GLY A 103 10.50 13.41 -5.87
C GLY A 103 11.37 13.22 -4.62
N ARG A 104 11.11 14.05 -3.61
CA ARG A 104 11.79 13.95 -2.32
C ARG A 104 11.43 12.66 -1.59
N ASP A 105 10.14 12.35 -1.54
CA ASP A 105 9.56 11.29 -0.70
C ASP A 105 8.97 10.14 -1.53
N SER A 106 9.03 10.23 -2.87
CA SER A 106 8.57 9.18 -3.78
C SER A 106 9.27 9.20 -5.14
N THR A 107 9.37 8.02 -5.73
CA THR A 107 9.76 7.86 -7.14
C THR A 107 8.57 7.31 -7.91
N LYS A 108 8.19 7.97 -9.00
CA LYS A 108 7.12 7.55 -9.91
C LYS A 108 7.73 7.12 -11.23
N VAL A 109 7.34 5.95 -11.70
CA VAL A 109 7.67 5.43 -13.01
C VAL A 109 6.37 5.21 -13.76
N LEU A 110 6.25 5.80 -14.93
CA LEU A 110 5.12 5.61 -15.83
C LEU A 110 5.59 4.73 -16.97
N LEU A 111 4.99 3.56 -17.08
CA LEU A 111 5.21 2.62 -18.17
C LEU A 111 4.11 2.80 -19.22
N GLY A 112 4.48 2.78 -20.49
CA GLY A 112 3.56 2.91 -21.61
C GLY A 112 3.79 1.83 -22.65
N GLY A 113 2.76 1.55 -23.44
CA GLY A 113 2.82 0.60 -24.54
C GLY A 113 1.53 0.55 -25.33
N ASP A 114 1.60 -0.13 -26.47
CA ASP A 114 0.44 -0.33 -27.32
C ASP A 114 -0.51 -1.34 -26.69
N ALA A 115 -1.77 -0.94 -26.56
CA ALA A 115 -2.85 -1.83 -26.18
C ALA A 115 -3.32 -2.70 -27.36
N THR A 116 -4.03 -3.76 -27.05
CA THR A 116 -4.83 -4.51 -28.02
C THR A 116 -6.01 -3.66 -28.51
N SER A 117 -6.50 -2.77 -27.66
CA SER A 117 -7.41 -1.68 -28.03
C SER A 117 -6.65 -0.51 -28.68
N THR A 118 -7.38 0.46 -29.22
CA THR A 118 -6.82 1.66 -29.86
C THR A 118 -6.29 2.70 -28.88
N VAL A 119 -6.47 2.51 -27.59
CA VAL A 119 -6.05 3.45 -26.54
C VAL A 119 -4.72 2.99 -25.95
N PRO A 120 -3.66 3.83 -25.96
CA PRO A 120 -2.38 3.47 -25.36
C PRO A 120 -2.51 3.16 -23.87
N LEU A 121 -2.00 2.02 -23.46
CA LEU A 121 -1.98 1.63 -22.04
C LEU A 121 -0.89 2.38 -21.29
N ARG A 122 -1.20 2.73 -20.06
CA ARG A 122 -0.25 3.35 -19.12
C ARG A 122 -0.41 2.73 -17.75
N VAL A 123 0.69 2.32 -17.15
CA VAL A 123 0.75 1.82 -15.77
C VAL A 123 1.68 2.70 -14.96
N LYS A 124 1.20 3.18 -13.83
CA LYS A 124 2.00 3.93 -12.88
C LYS A 124 2.52 3.01 -11.78
N ILE A 125 3.84 3.01 -11.57
CA ILE A 125 4.50 2.43 -10.41
C ILE A 125 4.92 3.61 -9.51
N GLU A 126 4.39 3.67 -8.31
CA GLU A 126 4.76 4.68 -7.33
C GLU A 126 5.44 4.03 -6.13
N VAL A 127 6.69 4.42 -5.87
CA VAL A 127 7.46 3.91 -4.74
C VAL A 127 7.64 5.03 -3.73
N ASN A 128 7.00 4.91 -2.58
CA ASN A 128 7.19 5.80 -1.45
C ASN A 128 8.51 5.46 -0.74
N THR A 129 9.38 6.44 -0.60
CA THR A 129 10.71 6.31 0.00
C THR A 129 10.81 6.88 1.41
N ASP A 130 9.73 7.50 1.91
CA ASP A 130 9.63 8.10 3.25
C ASP A 130 8.32 7.68 3.95
N GLU A 131 8.08 6.38 4.09
CA GLU A 131 6.90 5.85 4.80
C GLU A 131 7.23 5.53 6.26
N VAL A 132 6.20 5.63 7.11
CA VAL A 132 6.31 5.16 8.49
C VAL A 132 6.38 3.63 8.53
N PRO A 133 7.17 3.04 9.44
CA PRO A 133 7.26 1.59 9.58
C PRO A 133 5.91 0.96 9.89
N ALA A 134 5.65 -0.21 9.30
CA ALA A 134 4.48 -1.01 9.62
C ALA A 134 4.50 -1.48 11.09
N VAL A 135 3.36 -1.46 11.78
CA VAL A 135 3.26 -1.86 13.19
C VAL A 135 2.80 -3.31 13.38
N LEU A 136 2.24 -3.93 12.33
CA LEU A 136 1.81 -5.33 12.33
C LEU A 136 2.76 -6.23 11.52
N GLY A 137 3.82 -5.64 10.95
CA GLY A 137 4.79 -6.35 10.15
C GLY A 137 4.36 -6.59 8.71
N LEU A 138 5.13 -7.43 8.02
CA LEU A 138 4.94 -7.79 6.63
C LEU A 138 4.59 -9.27 6.50
N VAL A 139 3.89 -9.58 5.43
CA VAL A 139 3.61 -10.94 4.99
C VAL A 139 4.09 -11.14 3.55
N ARG A 140 4.28 -12.39 3.14
CA ARG A 140 4.51 -12.76 1.74
C ARG A 140 3.32 -13.55 1.25
N ILE A 141 2.80 -13.15 0.10
CA ILE A 141 1.62 -13.80 -0.49
C ILE A 141 1.97 -14.24 -1.90
N THR A 142 1.68 -15.51 -2.19
CA THR A 142 1.82 -16.04 -3.54
C THR A 142 0.86 -15.34 -4.48
N HIS A 143 1.38 -14.74 -5.54
CA HIS A 143 0.59 -14.27 -6.67
C HIS A 143 0.95 -15.09 -7.91
N LEU A 144 -0.08 -15.57 -8.62
CA LEU A 144 0.05 -16.41 -9.79
C LEU A 144 -0.73 -15.80 -10.95
N VAL A 145 -0.10 -15.74 -12.11
CA VAL A 145 -0.78 -15.56 -13.39
C VAL A 145 -0.51 -16.79 -14.24
N ASP A 146 -1.55 -17.43 -14.73
CA ASP A 146 -1.46 -18.58 -15.62
C ASP A 146 -2.40 -18.39 -16.80
N THR A 147 -1.84 -17.90 -17.91
CA THR A 147 -2.55 -17.69 -19.17
C THR A 147 -1.76 -18.29 -20.34
N ARG A 148 -2.41 -18.49 -21.47
CA ARG A 148 -1.73 -18.93 -22.69
C ARG A 148 -0.76 -17.89 -23.27
N TRP A 149 -0.86 -16.66 -22.85
CA TRP A 149 0.00 -15.57 -23.29
C TRP A 149 1.25 -15.44 -22.42
N TRP A 150 1.09 -15.55 -21.11
CA TRP A 150 2.16 -15.43 -20.13
C TRP A 150 1.79 -16.16 -18.85
N SER A 151 2.78 -16.78 -18.21
CA SER A 151 2.62 -17.38 -16.89
C SER A 151 3.79 -17.01 -15.98
N GLY A 152 3.50 -16.81 -14.71
CA GLY A 152 4.50 -16.50 -13.71
C GLY A 152 3.95 -16.58 -12.29
N ARG A 153 4.84 -16.73 -11.33
CA ARG A 153 4.52 -16.83 -9.91
C ARG A 153 5.59 -16.14 -9.08
N ALA A 154 5.19 -15.40 -8.06
CA ALA A 154 6.11 -14.83 -7.06
C ALA A 154 5.49 -14.80 -5.67
N GLU A 155 6.36 -14.85 -4.65
CA GLU A 155 6.03 -14.54 -3.26
C GLU A 155 6.19 -13.02 -3.06
N ILE A 156 5.10 -12.28 -3.08
CA ILE A 156 5.12 -10.81 -3.06
C ILE A 156 5.11 -10.30 -1.62
N PRO A 157 6.10 -9.49 -1.22
CA PRO A 157 6.08 -8.82 0.08
C PRO A 157 4.97 -7.77 0.11
N THR A 158 4.14 -7.83 1.15
CA THR A 158 3.04 -6.88 1.36
C THR A 158 2.79 -6.66 2.85
N PHE A 159 1.98 -5.69 3.19
CA PHE A 159 1.56 -5.44 4.56
C PHE A 159 0.58 -6.52 5.04
N HIS A 160 0.58 -6.76 6.36
CA HIS A 160 -0.50 -7.49 7.01
C HIS A 160 -1.87 -6.88 6.61
N PRO A 161 -2.95 -7.68 6.40
CA PRO A 161 -4.24 -7.15 5.93
C PRO A 161 -4.76 -5.98 6.78
N ALA A 162 -4.71 -6.10 8.10
CA ALA A 162 -5.14 -5.01 9.00
C ALA A 162 -4.26 -3.76 8.86
N GLU A 163 -2.97 -3.91 8.60
CA GLU A 163 -2.06 -2.79 8.31
C GLU A 163 -2.46 -2.08 7.02
N LEU A 164 -2.69 -2.87 5.95
CA LEU A 164 -3.08 -2.35 4.64
C LEU A 164 -4.37 -1.52 4.74
N VAL A 165 -5.37 -2.05 5.46
CA VAL A 165 -6.63 -1.34 5.74
C VAL A 165 -6.39 -0.15 6.67
N GLY A 166 -5.50 -0.29 7.66
CA GLY A 166 -5.10 0.79 8.57
C GLY A 166 -4.55 2.02 7.84
N THR A 167 -3.84 1.85 6.70
CA THR A 167 -3.38 2.97 5.87
C THR A 167 -4.53 3.80 5.30
N LYS A 168 -5.72 3.22 5.15
CA LYS A 168 -6.91 3.88 4.61
C LYS A 168 -7.49 4.94 5.57
N PHE A 169 -7.25 4.83 6.87
CA PHE A 169 -7.59 5.92 7.80
C PHE A 169 -6.89 7.22 7.43
N ARG A 170 -5.57 7.14 7.15
CA ARG A 170 -4.81 8.30 6.66
C ARG A 170 -5.34 8.79 5.31
N ALA A 171 -5.64 7.88 4.39
CA ALA A 171 -6.16 8.23 3.07
C ALA A 171 -7.49 8.97 3.17
N LEU A 172 -8.47 8.47 3.94
CA LEU A 172 -9.76 9.11 4.18
C LEU A 172 -9.63 10.46 4.91
N ALA A 173 -8.60 10.59 5.77
CA ALA A 173 -8.34 11.84 6.47
C ALA A 173 -7.71 12.92 5.57
N GLN A 174 -7.01 12.55 4.50
CA GLN A 174 -6.22 13.45 3.65
C GLN A 174 -6.81 13.71 2.28
N ARG A 175 -7.66 12.81 1.76
CA ARG A 175 -8.23 12.92 0.41
C ARG A 175 -9.70 12.51 0.39
N ARG A 176 -10.40 12.94 -0.67
CA ARG A 176 -11.84 12.71 -0.85
C ARG A 176 -12.09 11.64 -1.91
N LYS A 177 -11.80 10.37 -1.55
CA LYS A 177 -11.98 9.23 -2.46
C LYS A 177 -12.87 8.17 -1.81
N GLY A 178 -14.08 8.00 -2.34
CA GLY A 178 -15.08 7.06 -1.83
C GLY A 178 -14.60 5.62 -1.83
N ARG A 179 -13.74 5.26 -2.79
CA ARG A 179 -13.09 3.94 -2.86
C ARG A 179 -12.25 3.58 -1.63
N ASP A 180 -11.76 4.57 -0.87
CA ASP A 180 -11.02 4.27 0.36
C ASP A 180 -11.96 3.78 1.47
N LEU A 181 -13.18 4.32 1.55
CA LEU A 181 -14.21 3.83 2.46
C LEU A 181 -14.74 2.46 2.03
N TRP A 182 -14.97 2.27 0.73
CA TRP A 182 -15.35 0.99 0.15
C TRP A 182 -14.32 -0.10 0.47
N ASP A 183 -13.03 0.15 0.22
CA ASP A 183 -11.96 -0.80 0.49
C ASP A 183 -11.94 -1.21 1.98
N MET A 184 -12.15 -0.26 2.90
CA MET A 184 -12.21 -0.54 4.33
C MET A 184 -13.43 -1.38 4.70
N TRP A 185 -14.60 -1.02 4.18
CA TRP A 185 -15.83 -1.76 4.42
C TRP A 185 -15.72 -3.19 3.89
N LEU A 186 -15.28 -3.36 2.65
CA LEU A 186 -15.13 -4.67 2.01
C LEU A 186 -14.11 -5.55 2.74
N ALA A 187 -12.94 -5.00 3.07
CA ALA A 187 -11.90 -5.78 3.75
C ALA A 187 -12.33 -6.21 5.16
N ARG A 188 -13.03 -5.35 5.92
CA ARG A 188 -13.54 -5.71 7.24
C ARG A 188 -14.60 -6.82 7.18
N THR A 189 -15.44 -6.83 6.14
CA THR A 189 -16.45 -7.86 5.96
C THR A 189 -15.89 -9.17 5.42
N ALA A 190 -14.88 -9.11 4.54
CA ALA A 190 -14.39 -10.28 3.81
C ALA A 190 -13.17 -10.98 4.45
N LEU A 191 -12.33 -10.26 5.22
CA LEU A 191 -11.03 -10.78 5.67
C LEU A 191 -10.98 -11.15 7.15
N GLY A 192 -12.04 -10.99 7.92
CA GLY A 192 -12.05 -11.30 9.34
C GLY A 192 -10.98 -10.54 10.16
N ILE A 193 -10.72 -9.28 9.80
CA ILE A 193 -9.70 -8.45 10.45
C ILE A 193 -10.08 -8.21 11.90
N ALA A 194 -9.16 -8.54 12.83
CA ALA A 194 -9.35 -8.27 14.24
C ALA A 194 -9.40 -6.75 14.52
N ASP A 195 -10.37 -6.33 15.32
CA ASP A 195 -10.58 -4.91 15.67
C ASP A 195 -9.33 -4.29 16.34
N ASP A 196 -8.64 -5.04 17.21
CA ASP A 196 -7.45 -4.56 17.90
C ASP A 196 -6.28 -4.30 16.94
N ASP A 197 -6.06 -5.18 15.97
CA ASP A 197 -5.03 -4.99 14.95
C ASP A 197 -5.35 -3.80 14.05
N LEU A 198 -6.61 -3.69 13.62
CA LEU A 198 -7.05 -2.55 12.81
C LEU A 198 -6.93 -1.23 13.59
N ALA A 199 -7.26 -1.24 14.88
CA ALA A 199 -7.14 -0.06 15.75
C ALA A 199 -5.68 0.35 15.96
N ARG A 200 -4.78 -0.62 16.19
CA ARG A 200 -3.34 -0.37 16.25
C ARG A 200 -2.82 0.29 14.98
N ALA A 201 -3.11 -0.31 13.83
CA ALA A 201 -2.68 0.23 12.54
C ALA A 201 -3.34 1.59 12.25
N GLY A 202 -4.66 1.70 12.38
CA GLY A 202 -5.39 2.94 12.14
C GLY A 202 -4.89 4.11 13.01
N SER A 203 -4.69 3.88 14.30
CA SER A 203 -4.15 4.90 15.21
C SER A 203 -2.72 5.29 14.85
N HIS A 204 -1.90 4.36 14.40
CA HIS A 204 -0.53 4.62 13.96
C HIS A 204 -0.50 5.58 12.75
N TYR A 205 -1.28 5.29 11.71
CA TYR A 205 -1.32 6.13 10.50
C TYR A 205 -2.00 7.48 10.72
N LEU A 206 -3.00 7.57 11.59
CA LEU A 206 -3.59 8.86 11.97
C LEU A 206 -2.59 9.73 12.75
N ARG A 207 -1.85 9.16 13.69
CA ARG A 207 -0.78 9.89 14.40
C ARG A 207 0.31 10.36 13.46
N ALA A 208 0.71 9.52 12.49
CA ALA A 208 1.74 9.88 11.51
C ALA A 208 1.37 11.10 10.67
N CYS A 209 0.08 11.36 10.45
CA CYS A 209 -0.39 12.57 9.77
C CYS A 209 -0.99 13.65 10.71
N ALA A 210 -0.78 13.52 12.03
CA ALA A 210 -1.24 14.45 13.06
C ALA A 210 -2.77 14.67 13.05
N VAL A 211 -3.55 13.61 12.76
CA VAL A 211 -5.02 13.62 12.77
C VAL A 211 -5.52 12.89 14.00
N SER A 212 -6.35 13.54 14.81
CA SER A 212 -7.04 12.91 15.93
C SER A 212 -8.24 12.10 15.43
N PRO A 213 -8.72 11.08 16.21
CA PRO A 213 -9.93 10.35 15.85
C PRO A 213 -11.15 11.27 15.66
N ALA A 214 -11.32 12.28 16.50
CA ALA A 214 -12.40 13.26 16.37
C ALA A 214 -12.31 14.03 15.03
N LEU A 215 -11.11 14.50 14.65
CA LEU A 215 -10.89 15.19 13.37
C LEU A 215 -11.08 14.23 12.18
N PHE A 216 -10.69 12.96 12.33
CA PHE A 216 -10.96 11.93 11.32
C PHE A 216 -12.45 11.77 11.06
N ARG A 217 -13.26 11.61 12.11
CA ARG A 217 -14.72 11.50 12.01
C ARG A 217 -15.38 12.72 11.37
N GLN A 218 -14.93 13.91 11.77
CA GLN A 218 -15.39 15.16 11.15
C GLN A 218 -15.09 15.21 9.65
N ARG A 219 -13.89 14.82 9.24
CA ARG A 219 -13.50 14.77 7.81
C ARG A 219 -14.27 13.70 7.05
N LEU A 220 -14.47 12.53 7.62
CA LEU A 220 -15.27 11.46 7.01
C LEU A 220 -16.70 11.90 6.77
N ALA A 221 -17.35 12.52 7.76
CA ALA A 221 -18.71 13.05 7.61
C ALA A 221 -18.79 14.13 6.51
N ALA A 222 -17.79 15.03 6.44
CA ALA A 222 -17.71 16.03 5.37
C ALA A 222 -17.48 15.40 3.99
N ASN A 223 -16.67 14.36 3.90
CA ASN A 223 -16.44 13.64 2.64
C ASN A 223 -17.70 12.94 2.13
N VAL A 224 -18.44 12.30 3.01
CA VAL A 224 -19.71 11.62 2.65
C VAL A 224 -20.76 12.59 2.13
N ALA A 225 -20.74 13.83 2.55
CA ALA A 225 -21.63 14.88 2.01
C ALA A 225 -21.23 15.35 0.58
N ASP A 226 -20.04 15.01 0.10
CA ASP A 226 -19.52 15.42 -1.20
C ASP A 226 -20.00 14.48 -2.33
N PRO A 227 -20.68 14.98 -3.37
CA PRO A 227 -21.11 14.15 -4.50
C PRO A 227 -19.96 13.44 -5.23
N GLN A 228 -18.77 14.07 -5.31
CA GLN A 228 -17.60 13.43 -5.94
C GLN A 228 -17.09 12.23 -5.13
N PHE A 229 -17.19 12.29 -3.80
CA PHE A 229 -16.87 11.16 -2.95
C PHE A 229 -17.83 10.00 -3.18
N ARG A 230 -19.13 10.28 -3.29
CA ARG A 230 -20.17 9.27 -3.53
C ARG A 230 -20.05 8.61 -4.90
N GLY A 231 -19.76 9.38 -5.94
CA GLY A 231 -19.63 8.88 -7.33
C GLY A 231 -18.24 8.31 -7.68
N ASP A 232 -17.28 8.29 -6.74
CA ASP A 232 -15.89 7.83 -7.05
C ASP A 232 -15.81 6.33 -7.42
N LEU A 233 -16.83 5.54 -7.14
CA LEU A 233 -16.91 4.11 -7.44
C LEU A 233 -17.62 3.77 -8.74
N ASP A 234 -18.40 4.67 -9.31
CA ASP A 234 -19.35 4.38 -10.41
C ASP A 234 -18.68 3.76 -11.65
N LEU A 235 -17.45 4.15 -11.94
CA LEU A 235 -16.66 3.65 -13.07
C LEU A 235 -15.64 2.55 -12.68
N LEU A 236 -15.56 2.20 -11.40
CA LEU A 236 -14.56 1.28 -10.89
C LEU A 236 -15.13 -0.10 -10.52
N VAL A 237 -16.43 -0.20 -10.31
CA VAL A 237 -17.10 -1.43 -9.88
C VAL A 237 -17.87 -2.03 -11.03
N ALA A 238 -17.64 -3.30 -11.30
CA ALA A 238 -18.42 -4.08 -12.25
C ALA A 238 -19.58 -4.77 -11.53
N GLY A 239 -20.80 -4.67 -12.08
CA GLY A 239 -21.97 -5.40 -11.58
C GLY A 239 -22.75 -4.74 -10.44
N GLY A 240 -22.39 -3.52 -10.04
CA GLY A 240 -23.10 -2.77 -9.01
C GLY A 240 -22.50 -2.92 -7.60
N LEU A 241 -23.07 -2.16 -6.66
CA LEU A 241 -22.60 -2.06 -5.27
C LEU A 241 -23.53 -2.85 -4.32
N ASP A 242 -24.05 -3.99 -4.74
CA ASP A 242 -25.23 -4.72 -4.25
C ASP A 242 -25.53 -4.60 -2.74
N ASP A 243 -24.54 -4.66 -1.86
CA ASP A 243 -24.74 -4.57 -0.41
C ASP A 243 -24.06 -3.34 0.22
N TYR A 244 -23.46 -2.48 -0.58
CA TYR A 244 -22.75 -1.31 -0.08
C TYR A 244 -23.63 -0.05 -0.09
N ASP A 245 -23.77 0.52 1.09
CA ASP A 245 -24.34 1.85 1.28
C ASP A 245 -23.32 2.77 1.94
N VAL A 246 -23.01 3.89 1.30
CA VAL A 246 -21.96 4.81 1.74
C VAL A 246 -22.27 5.43 3.11
N ASP A 247 -23.55 5.75 3.39
CA ASP A 247 -23.96 6.37 4.65
C ASP A 247 -23.88 5.35 5.79
N ARG A 248 -24.31 4.11 5.53
CA ARG A 248 -24.19 3.00 6.48
C ARG A 248 -22.71 2.69 6.78
N ALA A 249 -21.89 2.52 5.75
CA ALA A 249 -20.47 2.23 5.91
C ALA A 249 -19.73 3.33 6.69
N ALA A 250 -20.03 4.58 6.41
CA ALA A 250 -19.45 5.71 7.14
C ALA A 250 -19.93 5.75 8.61
N THR A 251 -21.22 5.52 8.85
CA THR A 251 -21.78 5.47 10.21
C THR A 251 -21.15 4.36 11.03
N GLU A 252 -21.05 3.16 10.47
CA GLU A 252 -20.38 2.01 11.11
C GLU A 252 -18.91 2.31 11.43
N LEU A 253 -18.17 2.96 10.49
CA LEU A 253 -16.77 3.32 10.71
C LEU A 253 -16.61 4.42 11.77
N ILE A 254 -17.52 5.39 11.83
CA ILE A 254 -17.55 6.44 12.86
C ILE A 254 -17.75 5.79 14.24
N LEU A 255 -18.79 4.97 14.41
CA LEU A 255 -19.07 4.28 15.67
C LEU A 255 -17.93 3.34 16.07
N TRP A 256 -17.35 2.62 15.10
CA TRP A 256 -16.20 1.78 15.35
C TRP A 256 -14.99 2.60 15.81
N SER A 257 -14.76 3.77 15.21
CA SER A 257 -13.63 4.64 15.60
C SER A 257 -13.77 5.23 16.99
N ASP A 258 -14.98 5.60 17.41
CA ASP A 258 -15.28 6.03 18.79
C ASP A 258 -14.90 4.94 19.79
N LYS A 259 -15.27 3.71 19.50
CA LYS A 259 -15.05 2.57 20.40
C LYS A 259 -13.59 2.14 20.47
N HIS A 260 -12.88 2.12 19.35
CA HIS A 260 -11.59 1.44 19.24
C HIS A 260 -10.38 2.39 19.07
N LEU A 261 -10.55 3.59 18.49
CA LEU A 261 -9.43 4.52 18.31
C LEU A 261 -9.27 5.49 19.47
N ASP A 262 -10.36 6.03 20.04
CA ASP A 262 -10.29 7.02 21.10
C ASP A 262 -9.49 6.52 22.33
N PRO A 263 -9.68 5.29 22.82
CA PRO A 263 -8.89 4.78 23.93
C PRO A 263 -7.39 4.64 23.66
N LEU A 264 -7.02 4.42 22.39
CA LEU A 264 -5.62 4.26 21.99
C LEU A 264 -4.94 5.59 21.65
N PHE A 265 -5.72 6.67 21.44
CA PHE A 265 -5.18 7.94 21.00
C PHE A 265 -4.76 8.77 22.19
N ASP A 266 -3.46 8.82 22.48
CA ASP A 266 -2.92 9.61 23.57
C ASP A 266 -3.08 11.11 23.28
N ALA A 267 -4.04 11.76 23.91
CA ALA A 267 -4.32 13.18 23.77
C ALA A 267 -3.15 14.08 24.24
N SER A 268 -2.20 13.55 25.01
CA SER A 268 -1.01 14.29 25.45
C SER A 268 0.08 14.39 24.37
N ARG A 269 0.02 13.57 23.33
CA ARG A 269 1.00 13.59 22.24
C ARG A 269 0.75 14.74 21.27
N SER A 270 1.58 15.77 21.36
CA SER A 270 1.53 16.89 20.42
C SER A 270 1.93 16.47 18.99
N PRO A 271 1.45 17.16 17.94
CA PRO A 271 1.91 16.96 16.55
C PRO A 271 3.43 16.99 16.40
N THR A 272 4.12 17.85 17.17
CA THR A 272 5.58 17.95 17.21
C THR A 272 6.25 16.67 17.75
N ALA A 273 5.62 15.96 18.68
CA ALA A 273 6.13 14.68 19.18
C ALA A 273 6.02 13.59 18.12
N ILE A 274 4.90 13.55 17.38
CA ILE A 274 4.67 12.62 16.27
C ILE A 274 5.69 12.86 15.15
N GLU A 275 5.93 14.09 14.78
CA GLU A 275 6.90 14.46 13.73
C GLU A 275 8.34 14.09 14.15
N ARG A 276 8.69 14.29 15.41
CA ARG A 276 10.00 13.86 15.95
C ARG A 276 10.14 12.34 15.93
N GLU A 277 9.08 11.61 16.27
CA GLU A 277 9.08 10.14 16.22
C GLU A 277 9.22 9.64 14.76
N ARG A 278 8.48 10.24 13.81
CA ARG A 278 8.60 9.95 12.37
C ARG A 278 10.03 10.16 11.86
N LYS A 279 10.66 11.31 12.17
CA LYS A 279 12.06 11.59 11.82
C LYS A 279 13.04 10.64 12.49
N ARG A 280 12.73 10.18 13.70
CA ARG A 280 13.52 9.16 14.39
C ARG A 280 13.45 7.82 13.64
N TRP A 281 12.26 7.37 13.23
CA TRP A 281 12.10 6.13 12.46
C TRP A 281 12.85 6.17 11.13
N ALA A 282 12.72 7.26 10.38
CA ALA A 282 13.43 7.42 9.11
C ALA A 282 14.96 7.30 9.24
N ARG A 283 15.52 7.63 10.42
CA ARG A 283 16.97 7.56 10.70
C ARG A 283 17.42 6.23 11.29
N THR A 284 16.53 5.34 11.66
CA THR A 284 16.90 4.12 12.42
C THR A 284 17.32 2.95 11.54
N GLY A 285 17.17 3.04 10.22
CA GLY A 285 17.43 1.92 9.32
C GLY A 285 16.48 0.74 9.55
N TRP A 286 15.24 1.04 10.02
CA TRP A 286 14.23 -0.01 10.20
C TRP A 286 13.92 -0.69 8.88
N ALA A 287 13.92 -2.02 8.89
CA ALA A 287 13.47 -2.87 7.79
C ALA A 287 12.75 -4.09 8.35
N PRO A 288 11.85 -4.70 7.59
CA PRO A 288 11.21 -5.95 7.98
C PRO A 288 12.25 -7.03 8.26
N GLY A 289 12.10 -7.71 9.38
CA GLY A 289 13.04 -8.75 9.80
C GLY A 289 14.30 -8.23 10.50
N ASN A 290 14.59 -6.93 10.46
CA ASN A 290 15.75 -6.39 11.17
C ASN A 290 15.57 -6.49 12.69
N VAL A 291 16.67 -6.76 13.36
CA VAL A 291 16.75 -6.83 14.82
C VAL A 291 17.05 -5.44 15.37
N ARG A 292 16.34 -5.03 16.41
CA ARG A 292 16.61 -3.77 17.07
C ARG A 292 17.90 -3.89 17.89
N CYS A 293 18.79 -2.88 17.78
CA CYS A 293 20.03 -2.82 18.55
C CYS A 293 19.73 -2.98 20.06
N PRO A 294 20.38 -3.93 20.74
CA PRO A 294 20.19 -4.17 22.17
C PRO A 294 20.86 -3.11 23.06
N HIS A 295 21.85 -2.40 22.52
CA HIS A 295 22.62 -1.43 23.30
C HIS A 295 21.79 -0.23 23.75
N HIS A 296 22.18 0.36 24.86
CA HIS A 296 21.66 1.59 25.42
C HIS A 296 22.72 2.67 25.34
N GLU A 297 22.32 3.85 24.91
CA GLU A 297 23.17 5.06 24.93
C GLU A 297 22.88 5.79 26.25
N LEU A 298 23.95 6.19 26.95
CA LEU A 298 23.85 7.07 28.13
C LEU A 298 23.71 8.51 27.63
N THR A 299 22.60 9.14 27.98
CA THR A 299 22.35 10.56 27.75
C THR A 299 22.29 11.30 29.07
N ALA A 300 22.29 12.64 29.03
CA ALA A 300 22.10 13.46 30.23
C ALA A 300 20.75 13.20 30.95
N GLU A 301 19.78 12.60 30.24
CA GLU A 301 18.45 12.26 30.78
C GLU A 301 18.33 10.79 31.21
N GLY A 302 19.42 10.02 31.13
CA GLY A 302 19.48 8.60 31.50
C GLY A 302 19.81 7.67 30.34
N ALA A 303 19.74 6.35 30.58
CA ALA A 303 20.02 5.35 29.58
C ALA A 303 18.87 5.26 28.56
N VAL A 304 19.16 5.58 27.30
CA VAL A 304 18.21 5.46 26.18
C VAL A 304 18.65 4.32 25.27
N ARG A 305 17.73 3.43 24.94
CA ARG A 305 18.01 2.32 24.03
C ARG A 305 18.37 2.88 22.63
N CYS A 306 19.44 2.31 22.03
CA CYS A 306 19.83 2.67 20.67
C CYS A 306 18.62 2.55 19.71
N PRO A 307 18.33 3.57 18.91
CA PRO A 307 17.19 3.55 18.01
C PRO A 307 17.42 2.74 16.73
N ARG A 308 18.61 2.19 16.51
CA ARG A 308 19.01 1.52 15.26
C ARG A 308 18.47 0.11 15.14
N TRP A 309 18.29 -0.31 13.89
CA TRP A 309 17.92 -1.65 13.47
C TRP A 309 18.99 -2.18 12.52
N TYR A 310 19.23 -3.48 12.50
CA TYR A 310 20.18 -4.13 11.62
C TYR A 310 19.68 -5.54 11.23
N GLU A 311 20.28 -6.10 10.18
CA GLU A 311 19.91 -7.44 9.70
C GLU A 311 20.20 -8.53 10.74
N PRO A 312 19.39 -9.60 10.79
CA PRO A 312 19.67 -10.76 11.61
C PRO A 312 21.06 -11.34 11.27
N GLY A 313 21.90 -11.53 12.28
CA GLY A 313 23.30 -12.00 12.10
C GLY A 313 24.32 -10.91 11.78
N GLY A 314 23.86 -9.66 11.53
CA GLY A 314 24.71 -8.49 11.43
C GLY A 314 24.98 -7.82 12.76
N HIS A 315 25.49 -6.61 12.73
CA HIS A 315 25.72 -5.78 13.92
C HIS A 315 25.33 -4.33 13.66
N CYS A 316 25.01 -3.61 14.72
CA CYS A 316 24.72 -2.19 14.63
C CYS A 316 25.96 -1.43 14.15
N PRO A 317 25.86 -0.56 13.12
CA PRO A 317 27.01 0.18 12.60
C PRO A 317 27.70 1.09 13.63
N TYR A 318 27.02 1.40 14.73
CA TYR A 318 27.50 2.31 15.78
C TYR A 318 27.94 1.60 17.06
N HIS A 319 27.63 0.31 17.19
CA HIS A 319 27.97 -0.48 18.36
C HIS A 319 28.52 -1.83 17.89
N PRO A 320 29.75 -2.19 18.29
CA PRO A 320 30.30 -3.50 17.96
C PRO A 320 29.46 -4.62 18.60
N PRO A 321 29.54 -5.85 18.10
CA PRO A 321 28.96 -7.00 18.77
C PRO A 321 29.54 -7.11 20.20
N ALA A 322 28.66 -7.43 21.14
CA ALA A 322 29.04 -7.64 22.55
C ALA A 322 29.97 -8.86 22.72
#